data_ae4dd5fdf4c27b96692f7d9a38282c69
#
_entry.id   ae4dd5fdf4c27b96692f7d9a38282c69
#
_cell.length_a   1.000
_cell.length_b   1.000
_cell.length_c   1.000
_cell.angle_alpha   90.00
_cell.angle_beta   90.00
_cell.angle_gamma   90.00
#
_symmetry.space_group_name_H-M   'P 1'
#
loop_
_entity.id
_entity.type
_entity.pdbx_description
1 polymer ?
#
loop_
_entity_poly.entity_id
_entity_poly.type
_entity_poly.pdbx_seq_one_letter_code
_entity_poly.pdbx_strand_id
1 'polypeptide(L)'
;MWSVRGRILQELLLLGIILLIGLLLDGMGSVYAATKLDDMTEEEASKLGEEFGIVVGAVDEDIQKELKLQKPQGVAVFEVIGNSRADYAGIKVRSVIKEIDKQEIRNMADFGRAIKKAMKECNFTVGTYEPADPGDPVGWGVNFHFVGCKRD
;
A
#
# COMPACT_ATOMS: atom_id res chain seq x y z
N MET A 1 -28.22 25.47 -61.10
CA MET A 1 -29.00 25.59 -59.87
C MET A 1 -28.87 24.42 -58.89
N TRP A 2 -27.92 23.55 -59.09
CA TRP A 2 -27.74 22.33 -58.28
C TRP A 2 -26.62 22.42 -57.23
N SER A 3 -25.87 23.51 -57.21
CA SER A 3 -24.62 23.59 -56.45
C SER A 3 -24.73 24.11 -55.02
N VAL A 4 -25.76 24.85 -54.70
CA VAL A 4 -25.81 25.56 -53.39
C VAL A 4 -26.42 24.70 -52.28
N ARG A 5 -27.42 23.88 -52.60
CA ARG A 5 -28.07 23.01 -51.61
C ARG A 5 -27.19 21.87 -51.12
N GLY A 6 -26.32 21.34 -51.98
CA GLY A 6 -25.39 20.27 -51.65
C GLY A 6 -24.26 20.74 -50.70
N ARG A 7 -23.79 21.96 -50.86
CA ARG A 7 -22.73 22.50 -50.00
C ARG A 7 -23.23 22.82 -48.59
N ILE A 8 -24.44 23.35 -48.46
CA ILE A 8 -25.02 23.67 -47.15
C ILE A 8 -25.27 22.39 -46.35
N LEU A 9 -25.73 21.32 -46.97
CA LEU A 9 -25.92 20.03 -46.31
C LEU A 9 -24.58 19.39 -45.90
N GLN A 10 -23.54 19.54 -46.70
CA GLN A 10 -22.20 19.01 -46.40
C GLN A 10 -21.53 19.77 -45.27
N GLU A 11 -21.68 21.10 -45.19
CA GLU A 11 -21.18 21.94 -44.09
C GLU A 11 -21.92 21.63 -42.76
N LEU A 12 -23.22 21.43 -42.79
CA LEU A 12 -24.01 21.07 -41.63
C LEU A 12 -23.66 19.67 -41.10
N LEU A 13 -23.35 18.73 -41.98
CA LEU A 13 -22.90 17.38 -41.61
C LEU A 13 -21.51 17.40 -40.98
N LEU A 14 -20.57 18.19 -41.51
CA LEU A 14 -19.24 18.35 -40.95
C LEU A 14 -19.26 19.04 -39.58
N LEU A 15 -20.09 20.07 -39.39
CA LEU A 15 -20.28 20.74 -38.09
C LEU A 15 -20.91 19.80 -37.05
N GLY A 16 -21.86 18.96 -37.47
CA GLY A 16 -22.47 17.94 -36.58
C GLY A 16 -21.46 16.89 -36.11
N ILE A 17 -20.57 16.43 -36.99
CA ILE A 17 -19.53 15.46 -36.70
C ILE A 17 -18.49 16.06 -35.74
N ILE A 18 -18.07 17.31 -35.95
CA ILE A 18 -17.11 17.99 -35.06
C ILE A 18 -17.70 18.20 -33.66
N LEU A 19 -18.98 18.56 -33.53
CA LEU A 19 -19.68 18.68 -32.28
C LEU A 19 -19.80 17.33 -31.53
N LEU A 20 -20.06 16.23 -32.27
CA LEU A 20 -20.17 14.90 -31.69
C LEU A 20 -18.79 14.39 -31.17
N ILE A 21 -17.71 14.67 -31.91
CA ILE A 21 -16.35 14.30 -31.52
C ILE A 21 -15.91 15.13 -30.31
N GLY A 22 -16.27 16.41 -30.23
CA GLY A 22 -16.00 17.27 -29.07
C GLY A 22 -16.65 16.74 -27.80
N LEU A 23 -17.89 16.26 -27.86
CA LEU A 23 -18.61 15.68 -26.70
C LEU A 23 -18.02 14.34 -26.22
N LEU A 24 -17.38 13.58 -27.12
CA LEU A 24 -16.74 12.30 -26.78
C LEU A 24 -15.35 12.49 -26.15
N LEU A 25 -14.68 13.62 -26.39
CA LEU A 25 -13.36 13.91 -25.84
C LEU A 25 -13.42 14.49 -24.41
N ASP A 26 -14.50 15.17 -24.03
CA ASP A 26 -14.68 15.69 -22.68
C ASP A 26 -14.98 14.60 -21.63
N GLY A 27 -15.44 13.42 -22.05
CA GLY A 27 -15.70 12.29 -21.17
C GLY A 27 -14.47 11.47 -20.74
N MET A 28 -13.35 11.56 -21.45
CA MET A 28 -12.15 10.74 -21.17
C MET A 28 -11.13 11.41 -20.23
N GLY A 29 -11.25 12.71 -20.01
CA GLY A 29 -10.33 13.44 -19.13
C GLY A 29 -10.58 13.26 -17.64
N SER A 30 -11.74 12.81 -17.23
CA SER A 30 -12.16 12.78 -15.82
C SER A 30 -11.84 11.46 -15.10
N VAL A 31 -11.55 10.39 -15.84
CA VAL A 31 -11.28 9.06 -15.24
C VAL A 31 -9.82 8.91 -14.80
N TYR A 32 -8.90 9.64 -15.41
CA TYR A 32 -7.47 9.58 -15.05
C TYR A 32 -7.08 10.40 -13.82
N ALA A 33 -7.89 11.32 -13.38
CA ALA A 33 -7.59 12.17 -12.22
C ALA A 33 -7.97 11.53 -10.87
N ALA A 34 -8.86 10.54 -10.86
CA ALA A 34 -9.33 9.90 -9.63
C ALA A 34 -8.42 8.77 -9.12
N THR A 35 -7.50 8.25 -9.95
CA THR A 35 -6.60 7.14 -9.57
C THR A 35 -5.24 7.59 -9.02
N LYS A 36 -4.95 8.88 -8.96
CA LYS A 36 -3.63 9.39 -8.57
C LYS A 36 -3.49 9.80 -7.10
N LEU A 37 -4.50 9.60 -6.28
CA LEU A 37 -4.53 10.11 -4.90
C LEU A 37 -4.23 9.06 -3.82
N ASP A 38 -4.02 7.79 -4.17
CA ASP A 38 -3.78 6.74 -3.18
C ASP A 38 -2.77 5.67 -3.63
N ASP A 39 -1.83 6.03 -4.47
CA ASP A 39 -0.82 5.10 -4.97
C ASP A 39 0.41 5.09 -4.06
N MET A 40 0.29 4.42 -2.92
CA MET A 40 1.41 4.14 -2.03
C MET A 40 2.43 3.26 -2.76
N THR A 41 3.58 3.83 -3.09
CA THR A 41 4.68 3.09 -3.72
C THR A 41 5.43 2.24 -2.69
N GLU A 42 6.11 1.20 -3.16
CA GLU A 42 6.96 0.38 -2.28
C GLU A 42 8.11 1.19 -1.69
N GLU A 43 8.67 2.14 -2.44
CA GLU A 43 9.71 3.04 -1.94
C GLU A 43 9.20 3.96 -0.82
N GLU A 44 7.99 4.53 -0.98
CA GLU A 44 7.37 5.34 0.07
C GLU A 44 7.06 4.49 1.31
N ALA A 45 6.54 3.27 1.12
CA ALA A 45 6.27 2.34 2.19
C ALA A 45 7.55 1.94 2.95
N SER A 46 8.66 1.70 2.24
CA SER A 46 9.97 1.41 2.85
C SER A 46 10.46 2.58 3.70
N LYS A 47 10.39 3.81 3.22
CA LYS A 47 10.76 5.01 3.99
C LYS A 47 9.93 5.16 5.26
N LEU A 48 8.61 4.91 5.18
CA LEU A 48 7.74 4.92 6.35
C LEU A 48 8.10 3.82 7.35
N GLY A 49 8.55 2.66 6.86
CA GLY A 49 9.12 1.61 7.70
C GLY A 49 10.36 2.08 8.45
N GLU A 50 11.30 2.72 7.76
CA GLU A 50 12.51 3.27 8.37
C GLU A 50 12.19 4.38 9.41
N GLU A 51 11.22 5.25 9.13
CA GLU A 51 10.75 6.26 10.09
C GLU A 51 10.12 5.63 11.34
N PHE A 52 9.44 4.51 11.19
CA PHE A 52 8.91 3.72 12.30
C PHE A 52 10.01 2.99 13.05
N GLY A 53 11.09 2.61 12.37
CA GLY A 53 12.27 1.95 12.91
C GLY A 53 12.47 0.51 12.46
N ILE A 54 12.00 0.16 11.27
CA ILE A 54 12.20 -1.17 10.65
C ILE A 54 12.58 -1.05 9.19
N VAL A 55 13.44 -1.96 8.72
CA VAL A 55 13.67 -2.19 7.30
C VAL A 55 12.78 -3.34 6.87
N VAL A 56 11.95 -3.10 5.87
CA VAL A 56 10.89 -4.03 5.45
C VAL A 56 10.91 -4.29 3.94
N GLY A 57 10.29 -5.39 3.54
CA GLY A 57 10.04 -5.71 2.14
C GLY A 57 8.89 -6.68 1.93
N ALA A 58 8.51 -6.86 0.67
CA ALA A 58 7.44 -7.76 0.30
C ALA A 58 7.79 -9.22 0.66
N VAL A 59 6.79 -9.99 1.02
CA VAL A 59 6.91 -11.44 1.16
C VAL A 59 6.79 -12.07 -0.22
N ASP A 60 7.90 -12.55 -0.75
CA ASP A 60 7.96 -13.35 -1.96
C ASP A 60 7.83 -14.86 -1.69
N GLU A 61 7.93 -15.69 -2.73
CA GLU A 61 7.83 -17.14 -2.58
C GLU A 61 9.02 -17.75 -1.80
N ASP A 62 10.20 -17.15 -1.86
CA ASP A 62 11.37 -17.66 -1.15
C ASP A 62 11.24 -17.37 0.34
N ILE A 63 10.86 -16.15 0.71
CA ILE A 63 10.52 -15.77 2.09
C ILE A 63 9.35 -16.60 2.61
N GLN A 64 8.32 -16.84 1.78
CA GLN A 64 7.20 -17.69 2.14
C GLN A 64 7.66 -19.09 2.53
N LYS A 65 8.54 -19.71 1.74
CA LYS A 65 9.07 -21.04 2.00
C LYS A 65 9.96 -21.06 3.25
N GLU A 66 10.86 -20.08 3.37
CA GLU A 66 11.77 -19.96 4.53
C GLU A 66 11.00 -19.83 5.83
N LEU A 67 9.98 -18.94 5.84
CA LEU A 67 9.18 -18.67 7.03
C LEU A 67 7.97 -19.59 7.20
N LYS A 68 7.81 -20.59 6.29
CA LYS A 68 6.70 -21.58 6.31
C LYS A 68 5.32 -20.94 6.34
N LEU A 69 5.14 -19.83 5.63
CA LEU A 69 3.86 -19.14 5.55
C LEU A 69 2.90 -19.89 4.63
N GLN A 70 1.62 -19.90 4.95
CA GLN A 70 0.58 -20.51 4.12
C GLN A 70 0.39 -19.78 2.78
N LYS A 71 0.63 -18.46 2.77
CA LYS A 71 0.52 -17.58 1.59
C LYS A 71 1.63 -16.55 1.61
N PRO A 72 2.09 -16.06 0.43
CA PRO A 72 3.08 -14.98 0.32
C PRO A 72 2.40 -13.62 0.57
N GLN A 73 1.91 -13.40 1.77
CA GLN A 73 1.19 -12.19 2.17
C GLN A 73 1.76 -11.61 3.45
N GLY A 74 1.76 -10.29 3.52
CA GLY A 74 2.31 -9.52 4.63
C GLY A 74 3.57 -8.79 4.21
N VAL A 75 4.26 -8.24 5.20
CA VAL A 75 5.51 -7.49 5.01
C VAL A 75 6.56 -8.07 5.95
N ALA A 76 7.67 -8.52 5.37
CA ALA A 76 8.78 -9.12 6.13
C ALA A 76 9.65 -8.03 6.77
N VAL A 77 10.08 -8.26 8.00
CA VAL A 77 11.00 -7.40 8.75
C VAL A 77 12.42 -7.95 8.62
N PHE A 78 13.30 -7.20 7.95
CA PHE A 78 14.70 -7.56 7.74
C PHE A 78 15.63 -6.99 8.81
N GLU A 79 15.31 -5.80 9.33
CA GLU A 79 16.09 -5.13 10.37
C GLU A 79 15.17 -4.35 11.31
N VAL A 80 15.57 -4.24 12.57
CA VAL A 80 14.95 -3.35 13.56
C VAL A 80 16.00 -2.35 14.02
N ILE A 81 15.70 -1.06 13.83
CA ILE A 81 16.60 0.04 14.18
C ILE A 81 16.55 0.24 15.68
N GLY A 82 17.72 0.14 16.33
CA GLY A 82 17.83 0.29 17.78
C GLY A 82 17.34 1.65 18.29
N ASN A 83 16.71 1.66 19.46
CA ASN A 83 16.11 2.84 20.10
C ASN A 83 14.97 3.49 19.29
N SER A 84 14.37 2.77 18.36
CA SER A 84 13.19 3.18 17.59
C SER A 84 11.89 2.79 18.29
N ARG A 85 10.76 3.30 17.75
CA ARG A 85 9.42 2.88 18.23
C ARG A 85 9.19 1.38 18.05
N ALA A 86 9.69 0.82 16.95
CA ALA A 86 9.59 -0.61 16.66
C ALA A 86 10.41 -1.45 17.64
N ASP A 87 11.63 -1.01 17.98
CA ASP A 87 12.50 -1.66 18.94
C ASP A 87 11.86 -1.66 20.35
N TYR A 88 11.39 -0.50 20.81
CA TYR A 88 10.68 -0.42 22.08
C TYR A 88 9.38 -1.22 22.14
N ALA A 89 8.72 -1.43 21.02
CA ALA A 89 7.55 -2.29 20.93
C ALA A 89 7.90 -3.79 20.92
N GLY A 90 9.18 -4.14 20.74
CA GLY A 90 9.64 -5.52 20.71
C GLY A 90 9.40 -6.24 19.40
N ILE A 91 9.29 -5.52 18.28
CA ILE A 91 9.20 -6.14 16.96
C ILE A 91 10.52 -6.86 16.66
N LYS A 92 10.44 -8.07 16.09
CA LYS A 92 11.59 -8.93 15.84
C LYS A 92 11.97 -8.98 14.37
N VAL A 93 13.27 -9.08 14.11
CA VAL A 93 13.78 -9.46 12.78
C VAL A 93 13.24 -10.84 12.39
N ARG A 94 12.99 -11.05 11.10
CA ARG A 94 12.37 -12.26 10.54
C ARG A 94 10.89 -12.45 10.91
N SER A 95 10.25 -11.47 11.53
CA SER A 95 8.80 -11.47 11.67
C SER A 95 8.12 -10.99 10.38
N VAL A 96 6.84 -11.32 10.23
CA VAL A 96 6.00 -10.83 9.13
C VAL A 96 4.84 -10.04 9.70
N ILE A 97 4.77 -8.76 9.36
CA ILE A 97 3.66 -7.88 9.75
C ILE A 97 2.42 -8.31 8.97
N LYS A 98 1.36 -8.63 9.70
CA LYS A 98 0.06 -9.09 9.19
C LYS A 98 -1.07 -8.12 9.45
N GLU A 99 -0.92 -7.27 10.45
CA GLU A 99 -1.97 -6.36 10.90
C GLU A 99 -1.38 -5.09 11.52
N ILE A 100 -2.00 -3.94 11.27
CA ILE A 100 -1.76 -2.69 11.99
C ILE A 100 -3.12 -2.10 12.36
N ASP A 101 -3.39 -1.89 13.65
CA ASP A 101 -4.67 -1.38 14.17
C ASP A 101 -5.89 -2.08 13.56
N LYS A 102 -5.90 -3.41 13.58
CA LYS A 102 -6.95 -4.26 12.99
C LYS A 102 -7.09 -4.15 11.47
N GLN A 103 -6.21 -3.42 10.81
CA GLN A 103 -6.14 -3.38 9.34
C GLN A 103 -5.21 -4.48 8.84
N GLU A 104 -5.73 -5.39 8.03
CA GLU A 104 -4.93 -6.47 7.42
C GLU A 104 -3.87 -5.91 6.47
N ILE A 105 -2.66 -6.42 6.59
CA ILE A 105 -1.50 -6.07 5.76
C ILE A 105 -1.19 -7.25 4.84
N ARG A 106 -1.42 -7.08 3.55
CA ARG A 106 -1.20 -8.11 2.53
C ARG A 106 0.06 -7.86 1.71
N ASN A 107 0.45 -6.59 1.59
CA ASN A 107 1.56 -6.13 0.75
C ASN A 107 2.16 -4.82 1.27
N MET A 108 3.22 -4.33 0.60
CA MET A 108 3.91 -3.09 0.97
C MET A 108 3.03 -1.85 0.91
N ALA A 109 2.11 -1.76 -0.05
CA ALA A 109 1.20 -0.62 -0.16
C ALA A 109 0.19 -0.58 1.01
N ASP A 110 -0.37 -1.72 1.42
CA ASP A 110 -1.21 -1.83 2.61
C ASP A 110 -0.44 -1.39 3.86
N PHE A 111 0.81 -1.87 4.01
CA PHE A 111 1.70 -1.48 5.10
C PHE A 111 1.93 0.03 5.12
N GLY A 112 2.36 0.61 4.00
CA GLY A 112 2.64 2.04 3.91
C GLY A 112 1.44 2.90 4.30
N ARG A 113 0.24 2.58 3.82
CA ARG A 113 -0.99 3.29 4.19
C ARG A 113 -1.31 3.16 5.67
N ALA A 114 -1.25 1.95 6.20
CA ALA A 114 -1.59 1.68 7.59
C ALA A 114 -0.59 2.32 8.56
N ILE A 115 0.72 2.17 8.33
CA ILE A 115 1.75 2.75 9.21
C ILE A 115 1.76 4.28 9.15
N LYS A 116 1.54 4.88 7.98
CA LYS A 116 1.42 6.34 7.81
C LYS A 116 0.27 6.91 8.64
N LYS A 117 -0.85 6.19 8.70
CA LYS A 117 -2.00 6.57 9.53
C LYS A 117 -1.67 6.35 11.02
N ALA A 118 -1.20 5.17 11.38
CA ALA A 118 -0.94 4.77 12.76
C ALA A 118 0.12 5.65 13.45
N MET A 119 1.18 6.05 12.74
CA MET A 119 2.23 6.92 13.28
C MET A 119 1.77 8.33 13.64
N LYS A 120 0.62 8.78 13.12
CA LYS A 120 0.01 10.07 13.52
C LYS A 120 -0.67 9.97 14.88
N GLU A 121 -0.98 8.77 15.31
CA GLU A 121 -1.61 8.48 16.59
C GLU A 121 -0.54 8.10 17.63
N CYS A 122 -0.83 8.32 18.90
CA CYS A 122 0.12 8.03 19.96
C CYS A 122 0.29 6.53 20.21
N ASN A 123 -0.82 5.78 20.17
CA ASN A 123 -0.83 4.37 20.52
C ASN A 123 -1.50 3.58 19.40
N PHE A 124 -0.87 2.51 18.98
CA PHE A 124 -1.43 1.57 18.00
C PHE A 124 -0.86 0.16 18.21
N THR A 125 -1.44 -0.82 17.55
CA THR A 125 -1.00 -2.21 17.61
C THR A 125 -0.42 -2.66 16.28
N VAL A 126 0.61 -3.52 16.35
CA VAL A 126 1.18 -4.22 15.19
C VAL A 126 1.10 -5.71 15.47
N GLY A 127 0.34 -6.42 14.65
CA GLY A 127 0.24 -7.88 14.66
C GLY A 127 1.28 -8.49 13.75
N THR A 128 2.11 -9.36 14.29
CA THR A 128 3.17 -10.07 13.57
C THR A 128 2.96 -11.58 13.62
N TYR A 129 3.44 -12.25 12.59
CA TYR A 129 3.72 -13.69 12.62
C TYR A 129 5.24 -13.82 12.79
N GLU A 130 5.68 -14.47 13.86
CA GLU A 130 7.08 -14.49 14.24
C GLU A 130 7.51 -15.86 14.80
N PRO A 131 8.83 -16.17 14.76
CA PRO A 131 9.35 -17.36 15.39
C PRO A 131 9.10 -17.27 16.91
N ALA A 132 8.68 -18.38 17.47
CA ALA A 132 8.55 -18.52 18.92
C ALA A 132 9.89 -18.32 19.63
N ASP A 133 9.82 -17.98 20.90
CA ASP A 133 11.02 -17.85 21.73
C ASP A 133 11.73 -19.21 21.87
N PRO A 134 13.05 -19.20 22.09
CA PRO A 134 13.81 -20.43 22.29
C PRO A 134 13.22 -21.26 23.44
N GLY A 135 12.78 -22.45 23.11
CA GLY A 135 12.13 -23.37 24.07
C GLY A 135 10.61 -23.49 23.92
N ASP A 136 9.98 -22.68 23.07
CA ASP A 136 8.57 -22.86 22.74
C ASP A 136 8.38 -23.98 21.70
N PRO A 137 7.61 -25.03 22.01
CA PRO A 137 7.40 -26.14 21.11
C PRO A 137 6.56 -25.80 19.87
N VAL A 138 5.88 -24.64 19.85
CA VAL A 138 4.99 -24.25 18.74
C VAL A 138 5.75 -23.73 17.51
N GLY A 139 6.97 -23.22 17.68
CA GLY A 139 7.87 -22.82 16.60
C GLY A 139 7.57 -21.47 15.93
N TRP A 140 6.32 -21.17 15.58
CA TRP A 140 5.88 -19.89 14.99
C TRP A 140 4.50 -19.53 15.50
N GLY A 141 4.27 -18.23 15.74
CA GLY A 141 2.99 -17.79 16.27
C GLY A 141 2.65 -16.34 15.89
N VAL A 142 1.41 -15.97 16.19
CA VAL A 142 0.94 -14.57 16.06
C VAL A 142 1.21 -13.85 17.38
N ASN A 143 1.83 -12.69 17.30
CA ASN A 143 2.06 -11.81 18.44
C ASN A 143 1.55 -10.40 18.14
N PHE A 144 1.16 -9.66 19.18
CA PHE A 144 0.70 -8.28 19.10
C PHE A 144 1.61 -7.36 19.92
N HIS A 145 2.18 -6.38 19.22
CA HIS A 145 3.07 -5.38 19.78
C HIS A 145 2.33 -4.08 20.01
N PHE A 146 2.41 -3.53 21.19
CA PHE A 146 1.84 -2.23 21.53
C PHE A 146 2.88 -1.14 21.30
N VAL A 147 2.60 -0.27 20.35
CA VAL A 147 3.47 0.84 20.00
C VAL A 147 3.01 2.10 20.71
N GLY A 148 3.84 2.61 21.62
CA GLY A 148 3.58 3.87 22.33
C GLY A 148 3.92 5.11 21.51
N CYS A 149 3.66 6.29 22.12
CA CYS A 149 4.09 7.58 21.57
C CYS A 149 5.61 7.62 21.41
N LYS A 150 6.09 8.43 20.45
CA LYS A 150 7.51 8.76 20.38
C LYS A 150 7.92 9.43 21.70
N ARG A 151 8.95 8.90 22.34
CA ARG A 151 9.56 9.52 23.50
C ARG A 151 10.56 10.55 23.00
N ASP A 152 10.35 11.80 23.34
CA ASP A 152 11.29 12.90 23.08
C ASP A 152 12.50 12.79 24.00
#